data_2b504e9b69a442e7156bcbb40909ce4e
#
_entry.id   2b504e9b69a442e7156bcbb40909ce4e
#
_cell.length_a   1.000
_cell.length_b   1.000
_cell.length_c   1.000
_cell.angle_alpha   90.00
_cell.angle_beta   90.00
_cell.angle_gamma   90.00
#
_symmetry.space_group_name_H-M   'P 1'
#
loop_
_entity.id
_entity.type
_entity.pdbx_description
1 polymer ?
#
loop_
_entity_poly.entity_id
_entity_poly.type
_entity_poly.pdbx_seq_one_letter_code
_entity_poly.pdbx_strand_id
1 'polypeptide(L)'
;MSDPRPTIRLDKWLWQARFFKSRSIAAAVVSGGKVRIDGQPVSKPARAVGAGDVLTFIQAAETRVVRIVACGVRRGPAPEAQALYED
;
A
#
# COMPACT_ATOMS: atom_id res chain seq x y z
N MET A 1 -20.93 2.65 -2.56
CA MET A 1 -21.10 1.71 -1.44
C MET A 1 -19.86 1.73 -0.57
N SER A 2 -20.02 1.66 0.72
CA SER A 2 -18.88 1.58 1.62
C SER A 2 -18.34 0.15 1.64
N ASP A 3 -17.03 0.04 1.75
CA ASP A 3 -16.36 -1.25 1.88
C ASP A 3 -16.58 -1.77 3.30
N PRO A 4 -17.10 -3.00 3.49
CA PRO A 4 -17.35 -3.54 4.84
C PRO A 4 -16.08 -3.92 5.59
N ARG A 5 -14.93 -4.00 4.90
CA ARG A 5 -13.65 -4.30 5.55
C ARG A 5 -13.09 -3.05 6.22
N PRO A 6 -12.25 -3.19 7.24
CA PRO A 6 -11.39 -2.09 7.63
C PRO A 6 -10.54 -1.65 6.44
N THR A 7 -10.48 -0.35 6.20
CA THR A 7 -9.69 0.20 5.10
C THR A 7 -8.78 1.31 5.60
N ILE A 8 -7.78 1.63 4.78
CA ILE A 8 -6.79 2.65 5.06
C ILE A 8 -6.44 3.32 3.72
N ARG A 9 -5.99 4.56 3.75
CA ARG A 9 -5.48 5.22 2.55
C ARG A 9 -4.27 4.47 2.02
N LEU A 10 -4.20 4.35 0.70
CA LEU A 10 -3.12 3.63 0.03
C LEU A 10 -1.74 4.22 0.37
N ASP A 11 -1.60 5.55 0.33
CA ASP A 11 -0.32 6.19 0.65
C ASP A 11 0.11 5.92 2.09
N LYS A 12 -0.83 5.93 3.02
CA LYS A 12 -0.54 5.65 4.42
C LYS A 12 -0.14 4.20 4.62
N TRP A 13 -0.84 3.27 3.97
CA TRP A 13 -0.51 1.85 4.10
C TRP A 13 0.88 1.54 3.55
N LEU A 14 1.22 2.07 2.37
CA LEU A 14 2.54 1.87 1.77
C LEU A 14 3.66 2.39 2.67
N TRP A 15 3.42 3.50 3.36
CA TRP A 15 4.36 4.04 4.31
C TRP A 15 4.42 3.19 5.60
N GLN A 16 3.29 2.76 6.14
CA GLN A 16 3.26 1.90 7.33
C GLN A 16 3.94 0.55 7.09
N ALA A 17 3.78 0.00 5.90
CA ALA A 17 4.41 -1.26 5.51
C ALA A 17 5.89 -1.09 5.15
N ARG A 18 6.42 0.12 5.26
CA ARG A 18 7.83 0.47 5.04
C ARG A 18 8.34 0.28 3.62
N PHE A 19 7.44 0.32 2.63
CA PHE A 19 7.88 0.29 1.23
C PHE A 19 8.48 1.63 0.80
N PHE A 20 8.08 2.73 1.43
CA PHE A 20 8.59 4.08 1.14
C PHE A 20 8.95 4.79 2.42
N LYS A 21 9.98 5.65 2.35
CA LYS A 21 10.52 6.36 3.53
C LYS A 21 9.54 7.35 4.14
N SER A 22 8.67 7.93 3.31
CA SER A 22 7.71 8.93 3.81
C SER A 22 6.37 8.75 3.11
N ARG A 23 5.31 9.27 3.75
CA ARG A 23 3.98 9.28 3.13
C ARG A 23 3.96 10.14 1.87
N SER A 24 4.69 11.25 1.87
CA SER A 24 4.72 12.12 0.69
C SER A 24 5.36 11.42 -0.50
N ILE A 25 6.40 10.61 -0.30
CA ILE A 25 6.97 9.81 -1.38
C ILE A 25 5.96 8.78 -1.88
N ALA A 26 5.30 8.08 -0.96
CA ALA A 26 4.26 7.11 -1.33
C ALA A 26 3.14 7.78 -2.11
N ALA A 27 2.67 8.94 -1.65
CA ALA A 27 1.63 9.69 -2.34
C ALA A 27 2.05 10.10 -3.75
N ALA A 28 3.29 10.55 -3.92
CA ALA A 28 3.81 10.93 -5.24
C ALA A 28 3.87 9.74 -6.19
N VAL A 29 4.28 8.58 -5.70
CA VAL A 29 4.33 7.36 -6.52
C VAL A 29 2.92 6.96 -6.97
N VAL A 30 1.95 7.01 -6.07
CA VAL A 30 0.55 6.72 -6.42
C VAL A 30 0.02 7.75 -7.42
N SER A 31 0.22 9.04 -7.15
CA SER A 31 -0.24 10.13 -8.05
C SER A 31 0.36 10.00 -9.44
N GLY A 32 1.58 9.46 -9.54
CA GLY A 32 2.23 9.23 -10.82
C GLY A 32 1.69 8.04 -11.60
N GLY A 33 0.67 7.34 -11.09
CA GLY A 33 0.08 6.19 -11.76
C GLY A 33 0.95 4.94 -11.71
N LYS A 34 1.83 4.86 -10.73
CA LYS A 34 2.82 3.77 -10.66
C LYS A 34 2.42 2.63 -9.75
N VAL A 35 1.20 2.65 -9.23
CA VAL A 35 0.66 1.61 -8.36
C VAL A 35 -0.60 1.04 -8.98
N ARG A 36 -0.73 -0.27 -8.96
CA ARG A 36 -1.94 -0.97 -9.41
C ARG A 36 -2.57 -1.68 -8.22
N ILE A 37 -3.89 -1.71 -8.18
CA ILE A 37 -4.66 -2.50 -7.23
C ILE A 37 -5.42 -3.55 -8.04
N ASP A 38 -5.17 -4.82 -7.75
CA ASP A 38 -5.78 -5.95 -8.48
C ASP A 38 -5.63 -5.80 -10.00
N GLY A 39 -4.46 -5.32 -10.42
CA GLY A 39 -4.14 -5.12 -11.83
C GLY A 39 -4.63 -3.81 -12.43
N GLN A 40 -5.39 -3.01 -11.70
CA GLN A 40 -5.94 -1.74 -12.21
C GLN A 40 -5.09 -0.56 -11.75
N PRO A 41 -4.62 0.30 -12.66
CA PRO A 41 -3.86 1.49 -12.27
C PRO A 41 -4.70 2.40 -11.39
N VAL A 42 -4.06 2.97 -10.37
CA VAL A 42 -4.69 3.97 -9.50
C VAL A 42 -3.81 5.19 -9.43
N SER A 43 -4.41 6.35 -9.21
CA SER A 43 -3.67 7.62 -9.15
C SER A 43 -4.05 8.48 -7.96
N LYS A 44 -4.96 8.00 -7.11
CA LYS A 44 -5.39 8.76 -5.92
C LYS A 44 -4.73 8.18 -4.67
N PRO A 45 -3.84 8.95 -4.01
CA PRO A 45 -3.21 8.49 -2.77
C PRO A 45 -4.21 8.12 -1.67
N ALA A 46 -5.36 8.78 -1.68
CA ALA A 46 -6.42 8.52 -0.70
C ALA A 46 -7.27 7.28 -1.01
N ARG A 47 -6.99 6.57 -2.10
CA ARG A 47 -7.74 5.35 -2.45
C ARG A 47 -7.75 4.40 -1.26
N ALA A 48 -8.94 3.92 -0.89
CA ALA A 48 -9.10 2.98 0.21
C ALA A 48 -8.63 1.58 -0.20
N VAL A 49 -7.85 0.97 0.66
CA VAL A 49 -7.36 -0.41 0.48
C VAL A 49 -7.54 -1.18 1.79
N GLY A 50 -7.58 -2.49 1.70
CA GLY A 50 -7.72 -3.34 2.88
C GLY A 50 -7.26 -4.76 2.61
N ALA A 51 -7.42 -5.62 3.61
CA ALA A 51 -6.98 -7.01 3.54
C ALA A 51 -7.55 -7.71 2.30
N GLY A 52 -6.72 -8.43 1.59
CA GLY A 52 -7.07 -9.14 0.37
C GLY A 52 -6.74 -8.39 -0.92
N ASP A 53 -6.54 -7.07 -0.87
CA ASP A 53 -6.16 -6.31 -2.05
C ASP A 53 -4.72 -6.66 -2.45
N VAL A 54 -4.48 -6.78 -3.75
CA VAL A 54 -3.14 -7.07 -4.29
C VAL A 54 -2.60 -5.79 -4.92
N LEU A 55 -1.43 -5.36 -4.46
CA LEU A 55 -0.76 -4.17 -4.95
C LEU A 55 0.42 -4.55 -5.82
N THR A 56 0.59 -3.85 -6.94
CA THR A 56 1.75 -3.98 -7.81
C THR A 56 2.41 -2.61 -7.94
N PHE A 57 3.70 -2.53 -7.66
CA PHE A 57 4.46 -1.27 -7.75
C PHE A 57 5.94 -1.58 -7.90
N ILE A 58 6.71 -0.55 -8.24
CA ILE A 58 8.17 -0.67 -8.39
C ILE A 58 8.83 -0.10 -7.13
N GLN A 59 9.73 -0.89 -6.57
CA GLN A 59 10.54 -0.48 -5.43
C GLN A 59 12.00 -0.84 -5.73
N ALA A 60 12.90 0.14 -5.65
CA ALA A 60 14.33 -0.09 -5.88
C ALA A 60 14.59 -0.84 -7.19
N ALA A 61 13.95 -0.43 -8.27
CA ALA A 61 14.04 -1.01 -9.61
C ALA A 61 13.48 -2.44 -9.73
N GLU A 62 12.81 -2.94 -8.71
CA GLU A 62 12.14 -4.24 -8.75
C GLU A 62 10.63 -4.07 -8.71
N THR A 63 9.93 -4.86 -9.50
CA THR A 63 8.46 -4.92 -9.42
C THR A 63 8.09 -5.77 -8.22
N ARG A 64 7.30 -5.17 -7.30
CA ARG A 64 6.77 -5.87 -6.14
C ARG A 64 5.31 -6.14 -6.34
N VAL A 65 4.89 -7.35 -6.03
CA VAL A 65 3.48 -7.75 -5.98
C VAL A 65 3.24 -8.24 -4.58
N VAL A 66 2.39 -7.54 -3.83
CA VAL A 66 2.14 -7.87 -2.43
C VAL A 66 0.64 -7.90 -2.18
N ARG A 67 0.19 -8.84 -1.36
CA ARG A 67 -1.20 -8.88 -0.89
C ARG A 67 -1.28 -8.27 0.48
N ILE A 68 -2.23 -7.35 0.69
CA ILE A 68 -2.46 -6.76 2.00
C ILE A 68 -3.07 -7.82 2.91
N VAL A 69 -2.46 -8.01 4.08
CA VAL A 69 -2.95 -8.90 5.13
C VAL A 69 -3.70 -8.11 6.19
N ALA A 70 -3.17 -6.93 6.54
CA ALA A 70 -3.78 -6.07 7.55
C ALA A 70 -3.46 -4.62 7.25
N CYS A 71 -4.33 -3.71 7.69
CA CYS A 71 -4.11 -2.27 7.53
C CYS A 71 -2.99 -1.75 8.43
N GLY A 72 -2.87 -2.31 9.63
CA GLY A 72 -1.98 -1.77 10.63
C GLY A 72 -2.55 -0.53 11.30
N VAL A 73 -1.92 -0.11 12.39
CA VAL A 73 -2.35 1.07 13.15
C VAL A 73 -1.27 2.14 13.21
N ARG A 74 -0.06 1.81 12.79
CA ARG A 74 1.09 2.73 12.85
C ARG A 74 2.20 2.23 11.93
N ARG A 75 3.20 3.08 11.69
CA ARG A 75 4.45 2.67 11.06
C ARG A 75 5.36 2.09 12.14
N GLY A 76 5.28 0.78 12.31
CA GLY A 76 6.06 0.06 13.30
C GLY A 76 7.44 -0.35 12.79
N PRO A 77 8.20 -1.07 13.60
CA PRO A 77 9.49 -1.64 13.17
C PRO A 77 9.30 -2.67 12.06
N ALA A 78 10.40 -3.04 11.39
CA ALA A 78 10.33 -3.90 10.21
C ALA A 78 9.57 -5.22 10.42
N PRO A 79 9.74 -5.96 11.51
CA PRO A 79 8.94 -7.19 11.70
C PRO A 79 7.44 -6.94 11.77
N GLU A 80 7.01 -5.85 12.40
CA GLU A 80 5.60 -5.47 12.47
C GLU A 80 5.09 -5.08 11.09
N ALA A 81 5.88 -4.32 10.33
CA ALA A 81 5.51 -3.92 8.98
C ALA A 81 5.39 -5.13 8.05
N GLN A 82 6.28 -6.08 8.15
CA GLN A 82 6.26 -7.28 7.32
C GLN A 82 5.03 -8.16 7.59
N ALA A 83 4.42 -8.05 8.75
CA ALA A 83 3.18 -8.76 9.06
C ALA A 83 1.96 -8.15 8.38
N LEU A 84 2.07 -6.98 7.76
CA LEU A 84 0.96 -6.32 7.08
C LEU A 84 0.71 -6.84 5.68
N TYR A 85 1.63 -7.62 5.13
CA TYR A 85 1.52 -8.09 3.75
C TYR A 85 2.18 -9.46 3.58
N GLU A 86 1.89 -10.08 2.44
CA GLU A 86 2.62 -11.25 1.96
C GLU A 86 2.95 -11.08 0.48
N ASP A 87 4.10 -11.55 0.09
CA ASP A 87 4.56 -11.52 -1.30
C ASP A 87 3.91 -12.60 -2.16
#